data_ae0b375614925a91cef617ef41309e89
#
_entry.id   ae0b375614925a91cef617ef41309e89
#
_cell.length_a   1.000
_cell.length_b   1.000
_cell.length_c   1.000
_cell.angle_alpha   90.00
_cell.angle_beta   90.00
_cell.angle_gamma   90.00
#
_symmetry.space_group_name_H-M   'P 1'
#
loop_
_entity.id
_entity.type
_entity.pdbx_description
1 polymer ?
#
loop_
_entity_poly.entity_id
_entity_poly.type
_entity_poly.pdbx_seq_one_letter_code
_entity_poly.pdbx_strand_id
1 'polypeptide(L)'
;YPEVTVDNWKGMRSSDRENPPPEARVNTPFEGWPVNQETAIEAFDSVLAKAGATLPKRDAVDIRVIDTVRTGKVITANGIVNDPREAGGYPSYSFFPEDVPADTDHDGMPDTWEVKHQLDPAKASDGSIDSDGDGYTNVEEYLNGTSPRQKIDYKNFGNNVDTIS
;
A
#
# COMPACT_ATOMS: atom_id res chain seq x y z
N TYR A 1 -16.31 24.13 -5.20
CA TYR A 1 -15.87 25.01 -4.08
C TYR A 1 -14.43 25.47 -4.31
N PRO A 2 -14.20 26.43 -5.27
CA PRO A 2 -12.84 26.88 -5.61
C PRO A 2 -12.07 27.48 -4.42
N GLU A 3 -12.81 28.12 -3.49
CA GLU A 3 -12.24 28.70 -2.29
C GLU A 3 -11.65 27.66 -1.33
N VAL A 4 -12.21 26.44 -1.31
CA VAL A 4 -11.69 25.31 -0.51
C VAL A 4 -10.43 24.73 -1.15
N THR A 5 -10.35 24.74 -2.47
CA THR A 5 -9.16 24.28 -3.19
C THR A 5 -7.94 25.17 -2.91
N VAL A 6 -8.17 26.47 -2.75
CA VAL A 6 -7.10 27.44 -2.44
C VAL A 6 -6.76 27.44 -0.94
N ASP A 7 -7.76 27.27 -0.08
CA ASP A 7 -7.59 27.25 1.38
C ASP A 7 -8.54 26.22 2.00
N ASN A 8 -8.01 25.04 2.31
CA ASN A 8 -8.76 23.91 2.85
C ASN A 8 -9.50 24.25 4.15
N TRP A 9 -9.03 25.26 4.92
CA TRP A 9 -9.70 25.72 6.13
C TRP A 9 -11.11 26.26 5.86
N LYS A 10 -11.36 26.77 4.67
CA LYS A 10 -12.69 27.25 4.28
C LYS A 10 -13.72 26.12 4.13
N GLY A 11 -13.27 24.88 4.03
CA GLY A 11 -14.11 23.67 4.02
C GLY A 11 -14.40 23.11 5.41
N MET A 12 -13.65 23.54 6.43
CA MET A 12 -13.85 23.05 7.79
C MET A 12 -15.08 23.66 8.44
N ARG A 13 -15.83 22.83 9.13
CA ARG A 13 -16.98 23.24 9.94
C ARG A 13 -16.93 22.48 11.27
N SER A 14 -17.28 23.16 12.36
CA SER A 14 -17.54 22.50 13.64
C SER A 14 -18.89 21.77 13.61
N SER A 15 -19.17 20.99 14.64
CA SER A 15 -20.43 20.22 14.77
C SER A 15 -21.68 21.10 14.73
N ASP A 16 -21.57 22.35 15.17
CA ASP A 16 -22.61 23.39 15.17
C ASP A 16 -22.65 24.19 13.86
N ARG A 17 -21.83 23.83 12.86
CA ARG A 17 -21.66 24.47 11.56
C ARG A 17 -21.01 25.86 11.60
N GLU A 18 -20.42 26.21 12.70
CA GLU A 18 -19.59 27.42 12.80
C GLU A 18 -18.18 27.16 12.23
N ASN A 19 -17.50 28.21 11.84
CA ASN A 19 -16.11 28.12 11.47
C ASN A 19 -15.26 27.76 12.69
N PRO A 20 -14.24 26.90 12.55
CA PRO A 20 -13.30 26.68 13.63
C PRO A 20 -12.68 28.00 14.10
N PRO A 21 -12.43 28.17 15.38
CA PRO A 21 -11.78 29.37 15.86
C PRO A 21 -10.38 29.52 15.26
N PRO A 22 -9.91 30.74 14.96
CA PRO A 22 -8.63 30.98 14.29
C PRO A 22 -7.44 30.31 14.97
N GLU A 23 -7.46 30.20 16.28
CA GLU A 23 -6.43 29.54 17.09
C GLU A 23 -6.36 28.02 16.90
N ALA A 24 -7.40 27.41 16.33
CA ALA A 24 -7.37 25.99 15.95
C ALA A 24 -6.50 25.75 14.71
N ARG A 25 -6.17 26.81 13.98
CA ARG A 25 -5.33 26.70 12.79
C ARG A 25 -3.86 26.66 13.17
N VAL A 26 -3.24 25.52 12.92
CA VAL A 26 -1.78 25.33 13.03
C VAL A 26 -1.18 25.35 11.64
N ASN A 27 -0.19 26.22 11.40
CA ASN A 27 0.47 26.35 10.11
C ASN A 27 1.83 25.66 10.06
N THR A 28 2.30 25.15 11.19
CA THR A 28 3.53 24.35 11.29
C THR A 28 3.17 22.91 11.59
N PRO A 29 3.82 21.93 10.96
CA PRO A 29 3.64 20.53 11.31
C PRO A 29 3.91 20.30 12.79
N PHE A 30 3.16 19.40 13.41
CA PHE A 30 3.50 18.91 14.74
C PHE A 30 4.80 18.12 14.66
N GLU A 31 5.58 18.14 15.75
CA GLU A 31 6.73 17.25 15.86
C GLU A 31 6.25 15.81 15.76
N GLY A 32 6.86 15.05 14.89
CA GLY A 32 6.52 13.65 14.62
C GLY A 32 7.65 12.97 13.86
N TRP A 33 7.43 11.71 13.58
CA TRP A 33 8.39 10.92 12.80
C TRP A 33 8.49 11.47 11.39
N PRO A 34 9.70 11.47 10.79
CA PRO A 34 9.86 11.80 9.39
C PRO A 34 9.06 10.81 8.54
N VAL A 35 8.18 11.32 7.72
CA VAL A 35 7.45 10.55 6.71
C VAL A 35 7.74 11.13 5.34
N ASN A 36 7.88 10.27 4.34
CA ASN A 36 7.97 10.71 2.96
C ASN A 36 6.59 11.26 2.56
N GLN A 37 6.55 12.53 2.21
CA GLN A 37 5.32 13.20 1.81
C GLN A 37 5.31 13.36 0.30
N GLU A 38 4.22 12.96 -0.30
CA GLU A 38 3.93 13.20 -1.71
C GLU A 38 2.97 14.40 -1.83
N THR A 39 2.97 15.05 -2.99
CA THR A 39 1.89 15.98 -3.33
C THR A 39 0.57 15.21 -3.47
N ALA A 40 -0.56 15.91 -3.35
CA ALA A 40 -1.88 15.28 -3.49
C ALA A 40 -2.06 14.60 -4.87
N ILE A 41 -1.42 15.11 -5.91
CA ILE A 41 -1.46 14.51 -7.26
C ILE A 41 -0.61 13.24 -7.30
N GLU A 42 0.61 13.28 -6.81
CA GLU A 42 1.49 12.11 -6.73
C GLU A 42 0.87 11.01 -5.85
N ALA A 43 0.34 11.37 -4.68
CA ALA A 43 -0.37 10.44 -3.80
C ALA A 43 -1.59 9.81 -4.48
N PHE A 44 -2.34 10.57 -5.29
CA PHE A 44 -3.46 10.03 -6.06
C PHE A 44 -2.99 8.94 -7.03
N ASP A 45 -1.94 9.20 -7.79
CA ASP A 45 -1.38 8.24 -8.74
C ASP A 45 -0.76 7.03 -8.04
N SER A 46 -0.01 7.24 -6.94
CA SER A 46 0.58 6.17 -6.11
C SER A 46 -0.50 5.26 -5.54
N VAL A 47 -1.57 5.81 -4.98
CA VAL A 47 -2.69 5.04 -4.42
C VAL A 47 -3.39 4.23 -5.53
N LEU A 48 -3.68 4.84 -6.68
CA LEU A 48 -4.31 4.12 -7.79
C LEU A 48 -3.41 3.00 -8.35
N ALA A 49 -2.10 3.18 -8.30
CA ALA A 49 -1.15 2.16 -8.75
C ALA A 49 -1.04 0.98 -7.76
N LYS A 50 -1.03 1.26 -6.46
CA LYS A 50 -0.60 0.30 -5.42
C LYS A 50 -1.71 -0.19 -4.50
N ALA A 51 -2.85 0.51 -4.38
CA ALA A 51 -3.92 0.13 -3.47
C ALA A 51 -4.64 -1.16 -3.88
N GLY A 52 -5.10 -1.92 -2.89
CA GLY A 52 -5.78 -3.19 -3.08
C GLY A 52 -4.83 -4.35 -3.34
N ALA A 53 -5.38 -5.52 -3.66
CA ALA A 53 -4.61 -6.70 -4.00
C ALA A 53 -4.04 -6.56 -5.42
N THR A 54 -2.74 -6.30 -5.53
CA THR A 54 -2.06 -6.05 -6.82
C THR A 54 -1.28 -7.25 -7.33
N LEU A 55 -0.95 -8.21 -6.47
CA LEU A 55 -0.15 -9.39 -6.81
C LEU A 55 -0.99 -10.66 -6.83
N PRO A 56 -0.78 -11.56 -7.79
CA PRO A 56 0.05 -11.40 -8.99
C PRO A 56 -0.53 -10.37 -9.96
N LYS A 57 -1.85 -10.12 -9.89
CA LYS A 57 -2.59 -9.11 -10.66
C LYS A 57 -3.89 -8.75 -9.96
N ARG A 58 -4.39 -7.53 -10.17
CA ARG A 58 -5.68 -7.11 -9.65
C ARG A 58 -6.82 -7.93 -10.25
N ASP A 59 -7.81 -8.26 -9.43
CA ASP A 59 -9.05 -8.87 -9.90
C ASP A 59 -10.00 -7.83 -10.54
N ALA A 60 -11.12 -8.33 -11.07
CA ALA A 60 -12.11 -7.49 -11.76
C ALA A 60 -12.80 -6.49 -10.81
N VAL A 61 -12.86 -6.79 -9.50
CA VAL A 61 -13.46 -5.89 -8.51
C VAL A 61 -12.53 -4.72 -8.25
N ASP A 62 -11.24 -4.99 -7.99
CA ASP A 62 -10.24 -3.96 -7.74
C ASP A 62 -10.04 -3.07 -8.97
N ILE A 63 -9.97 -3.66 -10.18
CA ILE A 63 -9.88 -2.91 -11.43
C ILE A 63 -11.04 -1.92 -11.54
N ARG A 64 -12.27 -2.37 -11.29
CA ARG A 64 -13.47 -1.54 -11.35
C ARG A 64 -13.42 -0.39 -10.33
N VAL A 65 -13.01 -0.67 -9.09
CA VAL A 65 -12.91 0.35 -8.03
C VAL A 65 -11.89 1.41 -8.42
N ILE A 66 -10.71 0.99 -8.88
CA ILE A 66 -9.66 1.89 -9.35
C ILE A 66 -10.16 2.76 -10.53
N ASP A 67 -10.86 2.17 -11.49
CA ASP A 67 -11.40 2.92 -12.63
C ASP A 67 -12.49 3.91 -12.21
N THR A 68 -13.32 3.55 -11.23
CA THR A 68 -14.31 4.46 -10.65
C THR A 68 -13.64 5.69 -10.04
N VAL A 69 -12.57 5.49 -9.28
CA VAL A 69 -11.81 6.60 -8.66
C VAL A 69 -11.10 7.43 -9.74
N ARG A 70 -10.41 6.77 -10.68
CA ARG A 70 -9.66 7.44 -11.75
C ARG A 70 -10.53 8.30 -12.64
N THR A 71 -11.71 7.82 -12.97
CA THR A 71 -12.59 8.48 -13.95
C THR A 71 -13.67 9.35 -13.31
N GLY A 72 -13.93 9.19 -12.01
CA GLY A 72 -15.06 9.81 -11.32
C GLY A 72 -16.42 9.28 -11.78
N LYS A 73 -16.45 8.17 -12.53
CA LYS A 73 -17.69 7.59 -13.07
C LYS A 73 -18.11 6.40 -12.24
N VAL A 74 -19.29 6.48 -11.67
CA VAL A 74 -19.92 5.39 -10.93
C VAL A 74 -20.64 4.42 -11.87
N ILE A 75 -20.70 3.15 -11.50
CA ILE A 75 -21.33 2.08 -12.31
C ILE A 75 -22.85 1.98 -12.10
N THR A 76 -23.35 2.52 -11.00
CA THR A 76 -24.78 2.58 -10.68
C THR A 76 -25.26 4.02 -10.65
N ALA A 77 -26.55 4.25 -10.85
CA ALA A 77 -27.11 5.60 -10.98
C ALA A 77 -26.86 6.51 -9.75
N ASN A 78 -26.74 5.92 -8.56
CA ASN A 78 -26.53 6.64 -7.29
C ASN A 78 -25.15 6.38 -6.65
N GLY A 79 -24.27 5.63 -7.32
CA GLY A 79 -22.96 5.25 -6.79
C GLY A 79 -22.99 4.16 -5.72
N ILE A 80 -24.16 3.63 -5.38
CA ILE A 80 -24.32 2.57 -4.38
C ILE A 80 -24.59 1.24 -5.10
N VAL A 81 -23.80 0.22 -4.79
CA VAL A 81 -23.99 -1.15 -5.25
C VAL A 81 -24.82 -1.88 -4.20
N ASN A 82 -26.08 -2.16 -4.49
CA ASN A 82 -26.99 -2.86 -3.57
C ASN A 82 -26.93 -4.38 -3.76
N ASP A 83 -26.58 -4.84 -4.96
CA ASP A 83 -26.45 -6.25 -5.30
C ASP A 83 -25.19 -6.44 -6.16
N PRO A 84 -24.36 -7.46 -5.89
CA PRO A 84 -23.16 -7.71 -6.69
C PRO A 84 -23.38 -7.79 -8.20
N ARG A 85 -24.59 -8.23 -8.63
CA ARG A 85 -24.95 -8.33 -10.05
C ARG A 85 -24.99 -6.98 -10.76
N GLU A 86 -25.28 -5.89 -10.05
CA GLU A 86 -25.24 -4.52 -10.60
C GLU A 86 -23.82 -4.11 -10.99
N ALA A 87 -22.84 -4.80 -10.43
CA ALA A 87 -21.41 -4.55 -10.61
C ALA A 87 -20.69 -5.68 -11.38
N GLY A 88 -21.44 -6.51 -12.12
CA GLY A 88 -20.89 -7.62 -12.88
C GLY A 88 -20.86 -8.97 -12.15
N GLY A 89 -21.40 -9.04 -10.94
CA GLY A 89 -21.44 -10.26 -10.13
C GLY A 89 -20.13 -10.51 -9.36
N TYR A 90 -20.05 -11.71 -8.79
CA TYR A 90 -18.81 -12.18 -8.18
C TYR A 90 -17.79 -12.52 -9.25
N PRO A 91 -16.50 -12.12 -9.08
CA PRO A 91 -15.46 -12.48 -10.03
C PRO A 91 -15.20 -13.98 -10.04
N SER A 92 -14.84 -14.50 -11.19
CA SER A 92 -14.26 -15.84 -11.28
C SER A 92 -12.76 -15.71 -11.04
N TYR A 93 -12.26 -16.41 -10.05
CA TYR A 93 -10.83 -16.52 -9.82
C TYR A 93 -10.30 -17.71 -10.59
N SER A 94 -9.48 -17.44 -11.60
CA SER A 94 -8.74 -18.49 -12.31
C SER A 94 -7.33 -18.52 -11.76
N PHE A 95 -6.91 -19.70 -11.35
CA PHE A 95 -5.52 -19.96 -10.99
C PHE A 95 -4.74 -20.22 -12.27
N PHE A 96 -3.72 -19.43 -12.51
CA PHE A 96 -2.76 -19.63 -13.58
C PHE A 96 -1.41 -19.90 -12.92
N PRO A 97 -0.83 -21.11 -13.10
CA PRO A 97 0.47 -21.45 -12.52
C PRO A 97 1.57 -20.44 -12.85
N GLU A 98 1.51 -19.85 -14.05
CA GLU A 98 2.46 -18.83 -14.49
C GLU A 98 2.36 -17.50 -13.76
N ASP A 99 1.25 -17.24 -13.08
CA ASP A 99 1.08 -16.02 -12.25
C ASP A 99 1.70 -16.20 -10.84
N VAL A 100 2.09 -17.42 -10.48
CA VAL A 100 2.68 -17.72 -9.17
C VAL A 100 4.19 -17.86 -9.33
N PRO A 101 4.98 -17.04 -8.63
CA PRO A 101 6.43 -17.21 -8.61
C PRO A 101 6.82 -18.63 -8.13
N ALA A 102 7.85 -19.21 -8.74
CA ALA A 102 8.40 -20.47 -8.27
C ALA A 102 8.95 -20.30 -6.84
N ASP A 103 8.65 -21.26 -5.99
CA ASP A 103 9.14 -21.41 -4.62
C ASP A 103 9.42 -22.91 -4.44
N THR A 104 10.70 -23.28 -4.68
CA THR A 104 11.09 -24.69 -4.86
C THR A 104 11.08 -25.46 -3.54
N ASP A 105 11.41 -24.83 -2.44
CA ASP A 105 11.48 -25.47 -1.11
C ASP A 105 10.29 -25.18 -0.21
N HIS A 106 9.36 -24.32 -0.70
CA HIS A 106 8.10 -24.00 -0.05
C HIS A 106 8.24 -23.29 1.31
N ASP A 107 9.18 -22.39 1.43
CA ASP A 107 9.39 -21.59 2.63
C ASP A 107 8.66 -20.23 2.60
N GLY A 108 8.04 -19.90 1.48
CA GLY A 108 7.26 -18.69 1.28
C GLY A 108 8.02 -17.54 0.62
N MET A 109 9.28 -17.76 0.24
CA MET A 109 10.06 -16.81 -0.54
C MET A 109 10.20 -17.32 -1.98
N PRO A 110 10.02 -16.47 -2.99
CA PRO A 110 10.24 -16.88 -4.38
C PRO A 110 11.72 -17.16 -4.68
N ASP A 111 12.01 -18.23 -5.44
CA ASP A 111 13.36 -18.59 -5.89
C ASP A 111 14.15 -17.39 -6.45
N THR A 112 13.47 -16.55 -7.24
CA THR A 112 14.09 -15.37 -7.86
C THR A 112 14.49 -14.31 -6.84
N TRP A 113 13.72 -14.14 -5.77
CA TRP A 113 14.04 -13.23 -4.69
C TRP A 113 15.20 -13.77 -3.86
N GLU A 114 15.19 -15.07 -3.55
CA GLU A 114 16.25 -15.73 -2.81
C GLU A 114 17.59 -15.64 -3.53
N VAL A 115 17.63 -15.99 -4.83
CA VAL A 115 18.84 -15.85 -5.66
C VAL A 115 19.36 -14.41 -5.67
N LYS A 116 18.45 -13.43 -5.81
CA LYS A 116 18.82 -12.00 -5.76
C LYS A 116 19.48 -11.63 -4.44
N HIS A 117 19.01 -12.21 -3.35
CA HIS A 117 19.49 -11.93 -1.99
C HIS A 117 20.54 -12.94 -1.50
N GLN A 118 21.07 -13.81 -2.38
CA GLN A 118 22.09 -14.81 -2.07
C GLN A 118 21.65 -15.81 -0.98
N LEU A 119 20.36 -16.17 -1.01
CA LEU A 119 19.77 -17.28 -0.27
C LEU A 119 19.72 -18.52 -1.17
N ASP A 120 19.34 -19.66 -0.61
CA ASP A 120 19.34 -20.95 -1.31
C ASP A 120 17.90 -21.43 -1.57
N PRO A 121 17.38 -21.32 -2.82
CA PRO A 121 16.02 -21.73 -3.18
C PRO A 121 15.66 -23.20 -2.93
N ALA A 122 16.61 -24.01 -2.49
CA ALA A 122 16.39 -25.42 -2.17
C ALA A 122 16.49 -25.71 -0.67
N LYS A 123 16.49 -24.68 0.19
CA LYS A 123 16.76 -24.84 1.61
C LYS A 123 15.77 -24.08 2.48
N ALA A 124 14.57 -24.58 2.63
CA ALA A 124 13.47 -23.97 3.41
C ALA A 124 13.85 -23.47 4.83
N SER A 125 14.95 -23.94 5.40
CA SER A 125 15.36 -23.53 6.73
C SER A 125 15.98 -22.13 6.79
N ASP A 126 16.38 -21.56 5.66
CA ASP A 126 16.96 -20.22 5.67
C ASP A 126 15.91 -19.12 5.71
N GLY A 127 14.65 -19.39 5.34
CA GLY A 127 13.53 -18.46 5.54
C GLY A 127 13.36 -18.00 6.98
N SER A 128 13.66 -18.86 7.94
CA SER A 128 13.56 -18.55 9.37
C SER A 128 14.82 -17.95 10.00
N ILE A 129 15.87 -17.72 9.21
CA ILE A 129 17.13 -17.14 9.67
C ILE A 129 17.04 -15.59 9.61
N ASP A 130 17.51 -14.92 10.64
CA ASP A 130 17.84 -13.50 10.65
C ASP A 130 19.29 -13.35 10.14
N SER A 131 19.43 -13.06 8.85
CA SER A 131 20.74 -13.13 8.18
C SER A 131 21.65 -11.94 8.45
N ASP A 132 21.11 -10.77 8.79
CA ASP A 132 21.86 -9.56 9.08
C ASP A 132 21.85 -9.16 10.57
N GLY A 133 20.98 -9.81 11.37
CA GLY A 133 20.92 -9.62 12.81
C GLY A 133 20.18 -8.35 13.22
N ASP A 134 19.16 -7.96 12.50
CA ASP A 134 18.34 -6.78 12.80
C ASP A 134 17.04 -7.11 13.56
N GLY A 135 16.70 -8.38 13.68
CA GLY A 135 15.55 -8.89 14.42
C GLY A 135 14.41 -9.36 13.55
N TYR A 136 14.54 -9.30 12.21
CA TYR A 136 13.60 -9.86 11.25
C TYR A 136 14.22 -11.06 10.54
N THR A 137 13.42 -12.09 10.30
CA THR A 137 13.83 -13.28 9.54
C THR A 137 13.80 -12.97 8.04
N ASN A 138 14.49 -13.77 7.23
CA ASN A 138 14.53 -13.57 5.78
C ASN A 138 13.14 -13.54 5.15
N VAL A 139 12.22 -14.41 5.59
CA VAL A 139 10.84 -14.40 5.07
C VAL A 139 10.06 -13.15 5.52
N GLU A 140 10.29 -12.65 6.73
CA GLU A 140 9.70 -11.39 7.19
C GLU A 140 10.22 -10.20 6.37
N GLU A 141 11.49 -10.21 6.01
CA GLU A 141 12.07 -9.18 5.14
C GLU A 141 11.53 -9.26 3.72
N TYR A 142 11.32 -10.46 3.18
CA TYR A 142 10.62 -10.63 1.91
C TYR A 142 9.24 -9.98 1.94
N LEU A 143 8.45 -10.26 2.98
CA LEU A 143 7.10 -9.71 3.15
C LEU A 143 7.10 -8.18 3.36
N ASN A 144 8.11 -7.66 4.02
CA ASN A 144 8.26 -6.23 4.31
C ASN A 144 8.95 -5.46 3.16
N GLY A 145 9.49 -6.16 2.16
CA GLY A 145 10.23 -5.53 1.07
C GLY A 145 11.60 -4.98 1.49
N THR A 146 12.15 -5.47 2.59
CA THR A 146 13.49 -5.11 3.10
C THR A 146 14.56 -6.08 2.61
N SER A 147 15.81 -5.86 2.98
CA SER A 147 16.93 -6.67 2.48
C SER A 147 17.57 -7.49 3.59
N PRO A 148 17.60 -8.84 3.48
CA PRO A 148 18.20 -9.73 4.48
C PRO A 148 19.75 -9.64 4.53
N ARG A 149 20.30 -8.63 3.88
CA ARG A 149 21.75 -8.36 3.83
C ARG A 149 22.11 -6.95 4.35
N GLN A 150 21.09 -6.22 4.81
CA GLN A 150 21.29 -4.85 5.27
C GLN A 150 20.65 -4.66 6.64
N LYS A 151 21.46 -4.79 7.69
CA LYS A 151 21.02 -4.55 9.06
C LYS A 151 20.48 -3.14 9.23
N ILE A 152 19.22 -3.02 9.64
CA ILE A 152 18.54 -1.76 9.92
C ILE A 152 18.23 -1.70 11.42
N ASP A 153 18.66 -0.65 12.10
CA ASP A 153 18.25 -0.40 13.48
C ASP A 153 16.87 0.26 13.50
N TYR A 154 15.82 -0.54 13.56
CA TYR A 154 14.42 -0.07 13.62
C TYR A 154 14.05 0.65 14.92
N LYS A 155 14.92 0.66 15.92
CA LYS A 155 14.77 1.49 17.12
C LYS A 155 15.18 2.94 16.86
N ASN A 156 15.95 3.17 15.82
CA ASN A 156 16.23 4.51 15.31
C ASN A 156 15.18 4.88 14.27
N PHE A 157 14.22 5.69 14.66
CA PHE A 157 13.10 6.10 13.79
C PHE A 157 13.53 6.86 12.53
N GLY A 158 14.73 7.38 12.48
CA GLY A 158 15.30 7.97 11.27
C GLY A 158 15.58 6.92 10.16
N ASN A 159 15.57 5.63 10.52
CA ASN A 159 15.71 4.52 9.57
C ASN A 159 14.37 4.00 9.04
N ASN A 160 13.24 4.51 9.54
CA ASN A 160 11.95 4.18 8.97
C ASN A 160 11.83 4.86 7.60
N VAL A 161 12.23 4.15 6.59
CA VAL A 161 12.05 4.53 5.19
C VAL A 161 10.83 3.78 4.65
N ASP A 162 9.99 4.51 3.94
CA ASP A 162 8.93 3.88 3.14
C ASP A 162 9.60 3.12 2.00
N THR A 163 9.68 1.80 2.13
CA THR A 163 10.25 0.92 1.11
C THR A 163 9.22 0.52 0.06
N ILE A 164 7.98 0.96 0.20
CA ILE A 164 6.90 0.76 -0.77
C ILE A 164 7.03 1.83 -1.88
N SER A 165 8.10 1.78 -2.63
CA SER A 165 8.34 2.65 -3.79
C SER A 165 8.11 1.89 -5.10
#